data_59a81b566deabae76924903edc88b94d
#
_entry.id   59a81b566deabae76924903edc88b94d
#
_cell.length_a   1.000
_cell.length_b   1.000
_cell.length_c   1.000
_cell.angle_alpha   90.00
_cell.angle_beta   90.00
_cell.angle_gamma   90.00
#
_symmetry.space_group_name_H-M   'P 1'
#
loop_
_entity.id
_entity.type
_entity.pdbx_description
1 polymer ?
#
loop_
_entity_poly.entity_id
_entity_poly.type
_entity_poly.pdbx_seq_one_letter_code
_entity_poly.pdbx_strand_id
1 'polypeptide(L)'
;MKKSITLHFTEFENQDLLPSDWRYLLDCAKGATNHSFAPYSQYLVGCSLELESGEIILGYNQENVAFPSGLCAERVALFKYGTEFSSRILRMAVTARSPLHLTQHPITSCGGCLQVMIEFEKRQKQPIAVLFAGETGVVQIFDSVADLIPFAFHDPDFEK
;
A
#
# COMPACT_ATOMS: atom_id res chain seq x y z
N MET A 1 27.76 -5.21 20.09
CA MET A 1 26.60 -4.75 20.91
C MET A 1 25.33 -5.18 20.19
N LYS A 2 24.44 -5.89 20.88
CA LYS A 2 23.13 -6.28 20.32
C LYS A 2 22.15 -5.09 20.42
N LYS A 3 21.42 -4.79 19.34
CA LYS A 3 20.37 -3.76 19.30
C LYS A 3 19.04 -4.42 18.97
N SER A 4 17.92 -3.80 19.34
CA SER A 4 16.55 -4.24 19.03
C SER A 4 15.75 -3.08 18.44
N ILE A 5 14.78 -3.41 17.61
CA ILE A 5 13.77 -2.49 17.08
C ILE A 5 12.42 -3.03 17.54
N THR A 6 11.55 -2.14 18.03
CA THR A 6 10.15 -2.46 18.35
C THR A 6 9.27 -1.80 17.30
N LEU A 7 8.37 -2.57 16.70
CA LEU A 7 7.39 -2.07 15.75
C LEU A 7 6.02 -2.00 16.40
N HIS A 8 5.26 -0.96 16.08
CA HIS A 8 3.90 -0.76 16.57
C HIS A 8 2.94 -0.71 15.38
N PHE A 9 1.78 -1.33 15.53
CA PHE A 9 0.68 -1.27 14.57
C PHE A 9 -0.64 -1.48 15.29
N THR A 10 -1.73 -1.00 14.70
CA THR A 10 -3.09 -1.24 15.18
C THR A 10 -3.71 -2.38 14.40
N GLU A 11 -4.33 -3.32 15.10
CA GLU A 11 -5.02 -4.46 14.50
C GLU A 11 -6.51 -4.42 14.84
N PHE A 12 -7.35 -4.66 13.85
CA PHE A 12 -8.80 -4.83 13.97
C PHE A 12 -9.17 -6.27 13.59
N GLU A 13 -10.02 -6.92 14.38
CA GLU A 13 -10.45 -8.31 14.13
C GLU A 13 -11.16 -8.48 12.79
N ASN A 14 -11.81 -7.43 12.32
CA ASN A 14 -12.49 -7.40 11.03
C ASN A 14 -12.65 -5.95 10.52
N GLN A 15 -13.07 -5.84 9.27
CA GLN A 15 -13.19 -4.56 8.57
C GLN A 15 -14.34 -3.69 9.07
N ASP A 16 -15.37 -4.28 9.75
CA ASP A 16 -16.52 -3.54 10.27
C ASP A 16 -16.17 -2.69 11.48
N LEU A 17 -15.05 -3.00 12.14
CA LEU A 17 -14.53 -2.25 13.27
C LEU A 17 -13.65 -1.05 12.86
N LEU A 18 -13.37 -0.89 11.57
CA LEU A 18 -12.59 0.25 11.09
C LEU A 18 -13.33 1.58 11.28
N PRO A 19 -12.61 2.66 11.60
CA PRO A 19 -13.11 4.02 11.45
C PRO A 19 -13.64 4.27 10.02
N SER A 20 -14.65 5.12 9.89
CA SER A 20 -15.38 5.33 8.62
C SER A 20 -14.48 5.79 7.47
N ASP A 21 -13.50 6.61 7.74
CA ASP A 21 -12.52 7.12 6.78
C ASP A 21 -11.59 6.01 6.26
N TRP A 22 -11.10 5.14 7.13
CA TRP A 22 -10.32 3.97 6.74
C TRP A 22 -11.14 2.94 5.97
N ARG A 23 -12.40 2.73 6.38
CA ARG A 23 -13.32 1.85 5.66
C ARG A 23 -13.56 2.34 4.23
N TYR A 24 -13.84 3.64 4.06
CA TYR A 24 -14.01 4.23 2.75
C TYR A 24 -12.77 4.05 1.86
N LEU A 25 -11.58 4.30 2.41
CA LEU A 25 -10.32 4.14 1.67
C LEU A 25 -10.09 2.67 1.27
N LEU A 26 -10.39 1.72 2.18
CA LEU A 26 -10.32 0.29 1.87
C LEU A 26 -11.33 -0.11 0.79
N ASP A 27 -12.55 0.41 0.82
CA ASP A 27 -13.56 0.13 -0.19
C ASP A 27 -13.13 0.66 -1.58
N CYS A 28 -12.47 1.80 -1.63
CA CYS A 28 -11.84 2.31 -2.86
C CYS A 28 -10.76 1.34 -3.39
N ALA A 29 -9.89 0.81 -2.51
CA ALA A 29 -8.88 -0.17 -2.89
C ALA A 29 -9.51 -1.49 -3.37
N LYS A 30 -10.58 -1.96 -2.72
CA LYS A 30 -11.35 -3.14 -3.16
C LYS A 30 -11.96 -2.91 -4.55
N GLY A 31 -12.56 -1.75 -4.79
CA GLY A 31 -13.08 -1.37 -6.11
C GLY A 31 -12.00 -1.40 -7.19
N ALA A 32 -10.78 -0.96 -6.86
CA ALA A 32 -9.65 -0.96 -7.79
C ALA A 32 -9.26 -2.38 -8.26
N THR A 33 -9.46 -3.43 -7.44
CA THR A 33 -9.16 -4.82 -7.83
C THR A 33 -9.93 -5.27 -9.09
N ASN A 34 -11.08 -4.66 -9.41
CA ASN A 34 -11.86 -5.00 -10.59
C ASN A 34 -11.17 -4.61 -11.91
N HIS A 35 -10.18 -3.75 -11.85
CA HIS A 35 -9.40 -3.27 -12.99
C HIS A 35 -8.03 -3.93 -13.10
N SER A 36 -7.67 -4.81 -12.17
CA SER A 36 -6.40 -5.53 -12.17
C SER A 36 -6.23 -6.39 -13.42
N PHE A 37 -5.05 -6.35 -14.02
CA PHE A 37 -4.67 -7.24 -15.09
C PHE A 37 -3.71 -8.31 -14.54
N ALA A 38 -4.26 -9.46 -14.16
CA ALA A 38 -3.53 -10.54 -13.50
C ALA A 38 -3.83 -11.92 -14.12
N PRO A 39 -3.58 -12.10 -15.45
CA PRO A 39 -3.92 -13.35 -16.13
C PRO A 39 -3.05 -14.54 -15.71
N TYR A 40 -1.88 -14.31 -15.14
CA TYR A 40 -0.93 -15.36 -14.77
C TYR A 40 -1.16 -15.85 -13.34
N SER A 41 -1.19 -14.93 -12.38
CA SER A 41 -1.35 -15.27 -10.96
C SER A 41 -2.81 -15.40 -10.51
N GLN A 42 -3.73 -14.77 -11.22
CA GLN A 42 -5.13 -14.56 -10.79
C GLN A 42 -5.24 -13.91 -9.40
N TYR A 43 -4.22 -13.11 -9.03
CA TYR A 43 -4.15 -12.38 -7.78
C TYR A 43 -4.38 -10.91 -8.04
N LEU A 44 -5.57 -10.43 -7.70
CA LEU A 44 -6.07 -9.10 -8.03
C LEU A 44 -5.80 -8.15 -6.87
N VAL A 45 -4.80 -7.29 -7.01
CA VAL A 45 -4.39 -6.34 -5.96
C VAL A 45 -4.91 -4.95 -6.30
N GLY A 46 -5.50 -4.28 -5.31
CA GLY A 46 -5.94 -2.89 -5.37
C GLY A 46 -5.25 -2.04 -4.31
N CYS A 47 -4.97 -0.82 -4.68
CA CYS A 47 -4.39 0.20 -3.83
C CYS A 47 -5.16 1.52 -3.97
N SER A 48 -5.36 2.22 -2.87
CA SER A 48 -5.89 3.58 -2.85
C SER A 48 -4.99 4.49 -2.02
N LEU A 49 -4.74 5.69 -2.50
CA LEU A 49 -4.06 6.77 -1.80
C LEU A 49 -5.07 7.87 -1.50
N GLU A 50 -5.10 8.36 -0.27
CA GLU A 50 -5.86 9.56 0.10
C GLU A 50 -4.90 10.73 0.24
N LEU A 51 -5.20 11.80 -0.48
CA LEU A 51 -4.44 13.04 -0.43
C LEU A 51 -5.04 14.03 0.57
N GLU A 52 -4.21 14.93 1.08
CA GLU A 52 -4.65 16.05 1.93
C GLU A 52 -5.70 16.95 1.25
N SER A 53 -5.71 17.00 -0.09
CA SER A 53 -6.72 17.69 -0.89
C SER A 53 -8.10 16.99 -0.88
N GLY A 54 -8.18 15.76 -0.35
CA GLY A 54 -9.38 14.91 -0.38
C GLY A 54 -9.51 14.05 -1.64
N GLU A 55 -8.58 14.14 -2.58
CA GLU A 55 -8.56 13.29 -3.76
C GLU A 55 -8.14 11.86 -3.42
N ILE A 56 -8.73 10.90 -4.13
CA ILE A 56 -8.37 9.48 -4.04
C ILE A 56 -7.72 9.03 -5.34
N ILE A 57 -6.51 8.50 -5.24
CA ILE A 57 -5.79 7.92 -6.37
C ILE A 57 -5.85 6.40 -6.27
N LEU A 58 -6.24 5.75 -7.36
CA LEU A 58 -6.33 4.30 -7.42
C LEU A 58 -5.17 3.72 -8.22
N GLY A 59 -4.66 2.58 -7.73
CA GLY A 59 -3.74 1.71 -8.44
C GLY A 59 -4.22 0.27 -8.38
N TYR A 60 -3.87 -0.51 -9.39
CA TYR A 60 -4.18 -1.92 -9.48
C TYR A 60 -3.07 -2.63 -10.23
N ASN A 61 -2.76 -3.88 -9.85
CA ASN A 61 -1.63 -4.58 -10.42
C ASN A 61 -1.77 -4.84 -11.92
N GLN A 62 -0.64 -4.73 -12.62
CA GLN A 62 -0.52 -4.94 -14.05
C GLN A 62 0.54 -5.98 -14.30
N GLU A 63 0.13 -7.21 -14.58
CA GLU A 63 1.06 -8.27 -14.93
C GLU A 63 1.52 -8.15 -16.39
N ASN A 64 2.64 -8.78 -16.69
CA ASN A 64 3.22 -8.82 -18.02
C ASN A 64 3.83 -10.17 -18.26
N VAL A 65 3.79 -10.67 -19.52
CA VAL A 65 4.46 -11.92 -19.91
C VAL A 65 5.97 -11.87 -19.65
N ALA A 66 6.57 -10.69 -19.77
CA ALA A 66 7.89 -10.38 -19.24
C ALA A 66 7.75 -10.01 -17.77
N PHE A 67 7.74 -10.97 -16.85
CA PHE A 67 7.42 -10.78 -15.43
C PHE A 67 8.10 -9.60 -14.75
N PRO A 68 9.39 -9.28 -15.01
CA PRO A 68 10.03 -8.09 -14.43
C PRO A 68 9.40 -6.76 -14.84
N SER A 69 8.63 -6.72 -15.94
CA SER A 69 7.95 -5.51 -16.44
C SER A 69 6.59 -5.26 -15.76
N GLY A 70 6.08 -6.22 -14.99
CA GLY A 70 4.85 -6.07 -14.22
C GLY A 70 4.99 -5.05 -13.09
N LEU A 71 3.88 -4.41 -12.72
CA LEU A 71 3.83 -3.47 -11.60
C LEU A 71 2.76 -3.89 -10.58
N CYS A 72 3.13 -3.82 -9.29
CA CYS A 72 2.18 -3.95 -8.20
C CYS A 72 1.28 -2.72 -8.11
N ALA A 73 0.09 -2.89 -7.54
CA ALA A 73 -0.92 -1.84 -7.39
C ALA A 73 -0.38 -0.58 -6.69
N GLU A 74 0.43 -0.75 -5.65
CA GLU A 74 1.04 0.33 -4.88
C GLU A 74 1.94 1.20 -5.77
N ARG A 75 2.78 0.58 -6.61
CA ARG A 75 3.67 1.32 -7.51
C ARG A 75 2.88 2.02 -8.62
N VAL A 76 1.82 1.41 -9.13
CA VAL A 76 0.92 2.06 -10.09
C VAL A 76 0.31 3.32 -9.49
N ALA A 77 -0.24 3.25 -8.26
CA ALA A 77 -0.82 4.40 -7.58
C ALA A 77 0.22 5.51 -7.30
N LEU A 78 1.37 5.13 -6.72
CA LEU A 78 2.42 6.08 -6.33
C LEU A 78 3.09 6.76 -7.54
N PHE A 79 3.33 6.05 -8.63
CA PHE A 79 3.92 6.65 -9.82
C PHE A 79 2.93 7.57 -10.55
N LYS A 80 1.64 7.21 -10.58
CA LYS A 80 0.59 8.12 -11.04
C LYS A 80 0.55 9.39 -10.18
N TYR A 81 0.53 9.23 -8.85
CA TYR A 81 0.62 10.36 -7.93
C TYR A 81 1.84 11.24 -8.23
N GLY A 82 3.03 10.65 -8.39
CA GLY A 82 4.27 11.39 -8.60
C GLY A 82 4.34 12.20 -9.91
N THR A 83 3.47 11.92 -10.88
CA THR A 83 3.41 12.63 -12.17
C THR A 83 2.31 13.69 -12.25
N GLU A 84 1.26 13.56 -11.45
CA GLU A 84 0.04 14.37 -11.63
C GLU A 84 -0.30 15.24 -10.41
N PHE A 85 0.19 14.91 -9.22
CA PHE A 85 -0.27 15.48 -7.96
C PHE A 85 0.87 16.06 -7.12
N SER A 86 0.54 17.08 -6.31
CA SER A 86 1.47 17.74 -5.40
C SER A 86 0.98 17.79 -3.95
N SER A 87 -0.30 17.52 -3.69
CA SER A 87 -0.86 17.45 -2.34
C SER A 87 -0.33 16.20 -1.60
N ARG A 88 -0.06 16.30 -0.30
CA ARG A 88 0.52 15.18 0.48
C ARG A 88 -0.37 13.94 0.48
N ILE A 89 0.24 12.77 0.47
CA ILE A 89 -0.43 11.52 0.76
C ILE A 89 -0.60 11.41 2.28
N LEU A 90 -1.83 11.32 2.74
CA LEU A 90 -2.14 11.12 4.17
C LEU A 90 -2.11 9.63 4.52
N ARG A 91 -2.80 8.83 3.73
CA ARG A 91 -3.06 7.42 3.99
C ARG A 91 -3.07 6.60 2.72
N MET A 92 -2.82 5.32 2.90
CA MET A 92 -2.80 4.33 1.84
C MET A 92 -3.52 3.06 2.30
N ALA A 93 -4.32 2.44 1.46
CA ALA A 93 -4.89 1.13 1.71
C ALA A 93 -4.52 0.16 0.59
N VAL A 94 -4.16 -1.07 0.97
CA VAL A 94 -3.81 -2.16 0.06
C VAL A 94 -4.65 -3.37 0.41
N THR A 95 -5.26 -3.98 -0.60
CA THR A 95 -6.04 -5.21 -0.47
C THR A 95 -5.85 -6.10 -1.69
N ALA A 96 -6.17 -7.37 -1.54
CA ALA A 96 -6.16 -8.30 -2.66
C ALA A 96 -7.30 -9.29 -2.56
N ARG A 97 -7.69 -9.83 -3.72
CA ARG A 97 -8.60 -10.96 -3.85
C ARG A 97 -8.15 -11.93 -4.93
N SER A 98 -8.61 -13.15 -4.83
CA SER A 98 -8.34 -14.18 -5.83
C SER A 98 -9.58 -15.04 -6.09
N PRO A 99 -9.91 -15.40 -7.34
CA PRO A 99 -10.97 -16.36 -7.62
C PRO A 99 -10.62 -17.78 -7.20
N LEU A 100 -9.36 -18.05 -6.86
CA LEU A 100 -8.87 -19.39 -6.50
C LEU A 100 -9.01 -19.71 -5.02
N HIS A 101 -9.01 -18.67 -4.17
CA HIS A 101 -9.12 -18.83 -2.70
C HIS A 101 -9.50 -17.50 -2.05
N LEU A 102 -10.18 -17.58 -0.92
CA LEU A 102 -10.53 -16.42 -0.12
C LEU A 102 -9.30 -15.88 0.62
N THR A 103 -8.98 -14.60 0.43
CA THR A 103 -7.90 -13.92 1.16
C THR A 103 -8.43 -13.40 2.50
N GLN A 104 -8.01 -14.01 3.62
CA GLN A 104 -8.52 -13.69 4.97
C GLN A 104 -7.49 -13.01 5.88
N HIS A 105 -6.28 -12.79 5.36
CA HIS A 105 -5.18 -12.17 6.11
C HIS A 105 -4.77 -10.84 5.47
N PRO A 106 -4.22 -9.91 6.25
CA PRO A 106 -3.64 -8.68 5.69
C PRO A 106 -2.59 -9.01 4.64
N ILE A 107 -2.71 -8.38 3.47
CA ILE A 107 -1.79 -8.57 2.35
C ILE A 107 -0.78 -7.43 2.40
N THR A 108 0.39 -7.72 2.93
CA THR A 108 1.47 -6.73 3.04
C THR A 108 2.20 -6.53 1.71
N SER A 109 2.75 -5.34 1.52
CA SER A 109 3.49 -4.97 0.32
C SER A 109 4.81 -5.72 0.21
N CYS A 110 5.24 -6.04 -1.01
CA CYS A 110 6.56 -6.63 -1.25
C CYS A 110 7.69 -5.61 -1.01
N GLY A 111 8.92 -6.09 -0.80
CA GLY A 111 10.06 -5.24 -0.49
C GLY A 111 10.32 -4.12 -1.53
N GLY A 112 10.09 -4.38 -2.83
CA GLY A 112 10.21 -3.36 -3.87
C GLY A 112 9.14 -2.26 -3.76
N CYS A 113 7.92 -2.61 -3.35
CA CYS A 113 6.87 -1.62 -3.09
C CYS A 113 7.18 -0.82 -1.83
N LEU A 114 7.62 -1.46 -0.75
CA LEU A 114 8.01 -0.77 0.48
C LEU A 114 9.15 0.23 0.24
N GLN A 115 10.14 -0.11 -0.61
CA GLN A 115 11.21 0.81 -0.97
C GLN A 115 10.69 2.03 -1.73
N VAL A 116 9.71 1.86 -2.64
CA VAL A 116 9.07 3.00 -3.34
C VAL A 116 8.22 3.83 -2.37
N MET A 117 7.44 3.17 -1.51
CA MET A 117 6.60 3.86 -0.51
C MET A 117 7.43 4.74 0.42
N ILE A 118 8.53 4.21 0.97
CA ILE A 118 9.40 4.97 1.88
C ILE A 118 10.07 6.17 1.19
N GLU A 119 10.37 6.06 -0.09
CA GLU A 119 10.90 7.18 -0.88
C GLU A 119 9.88 8.32 -0.97
N PHE A 120 8.59 8.03 -1.23
CA PHE A 120 7.54 9.05 -1.24
C PHE A 120 7.30 9.66 0.15
N GLU A 121 7.33 8.86 1.21
CA GLU A 121 7.23 9.35 2.59
C GLU A 121 8.36 10.33 2.92
N LYS A 122 9.60 9.99 2.57
CA LYS A 122 10.76 10.87 2.77
C LYS A 122 10.66 12.15 1.97
N ARG A 123 10.26 12.08 0.70
CA ARG A 123 10.11 13.26 -0.19
C ARG A 123 9.11 14.27 0.37
N GLN A 124 7.99 13.82 0.93
CA GLN A 124 7.00 14.72 1.54
C GLN A 124 7.34 15.12 2.98
N LYS A 125 8.34 14.49 3.64
CA LYS A 125 8.79 14.75 5.02
C LYS A 125 7.67 14.61 6.06
N GLN A 126 6.71 13.76 5.80
CA GLN A 126 5.57 13.46 6.67
C GLN A 126 5.21 11.98 6.51
N PRO A 127 4.78 11.32 7.59
CA PRO A 127 4.42 9.91 7.53
C PRO A 127 3.25 9.66 6.58
N ILE A 128 3.23 8.48 6.00
CA ILE A 128 2.11 7.91 5.25
C ILE A 128 1.60 6.73 6.04
N ALA A 129 0.39 6.83 6.59
CA ALA A 129 -0.21 5.70 7.27
C ALA A 129 -0.69 4.65 6.26
N VAL A 130 -0.50 3.36 6.57
CA VAL A 130 -0.78 2.26 5.64
C VAL A 130 -1.68 1.22 6.26
N LEU A 131 -2.78 0.91 5.57
CA LEU A 131 -3.70 -0.17 5.90
C LEU A 131 -3.46 -1.37 4.98
N PHE A 132 -3.38 -2.56 5.56
CA PHE A 132 -3.38 -3.84 4.85
C PHE A 132 -4.58 -4.68 5.26
N ALA A 133 -5.27 -5.23 4.26
CA ALA A 133 -6.41 -6.13 4.44
C ALA A 133 -6.44 -7.23 3.37
N GLY A 134 -7.13 -8.34 3.68
CA GLY A 134 -7.61 -9.29 2.68
C GLY A 134 -9.02 -8.91 2.19
N GLU A 135 -9.71 -9.88 1.57
CA GLU A 135 -11.13 -9.73 1.23
C GLU A 135 -11.99 -9.62 2.50
N THR A 136 -11.63 -10.38 3.52
CA THR A 136 -12.27 -10.42 4.84
C THR A 136 -11.23 -10.59 5.93
N GLY A 137 -11.66 -10.68 7.20
CA GLY A 137 -10.79 -10.97 8.32
C GLY A 137 -10.05 -9.77 8.86
N VAL A 138 -8.91 -10.03 9.46
CA VAL A 138 -8.08 -9.07 10.19
C VAL A 138 -7.58 -7.96 9.30
N VAL A 139 -7.49 -6.75 9.85
CA VAL A 139 -6.93 -5.55 9.21
C VAL A 139 -5.81 -5.00 10.08
N GLN A 140 -4.71 -4.60 9.46
CA GLN A 140 -3.58 -3.98 10.14
C GLN A 140 -3.35 -2.57 9.61
N ILE A 141 -3.10 -1.62 10.52
CA ILE A 141 -2.76 -0.23 10.21
C ILE A 141 -1.42 0.11 10.84
N PHE A 142 -0.52 0.64 10.04
CA PHE A 142 0.79 1.17 10.42
C PHE A 142 0.76 2.69 10.27
N ASP A 143 1.28 3.43 11.24
CA ASP A 143 1.24 4.90 11.24
C ASP A 143 2.24 5.52 10.26
N SER A 144 3.25 4.76 9.82
CA SER A 144 4.29 5.20 8.90
C SER A 144 4.80 4.03 8.06
N VAL A 145 5.17 4.30 6.83
CA VAL A 145 5.90 3.34 5.99
C VAL A 145 7.23 2.93 6.63
N ALA A 146 7.87 3.82 7.38
CA ALA A 146 9.14 3.52 8.07
C ALA A 146 9.01 2.34 9.05
N ASP A 147 7.83 2.10 9.63
CA ASP A 147 7.58 0.95 10.50
C ASP A 147 7.60 -0.39 9.73
N LEU A 148 7.32 -0.35 8.43
CA LEU A 148 7.28 -1.53 7.56
C LEU A 148 8.65 -1.91 6.99
N ILE A 149 9.58 -0.95 6.91
CA ILE A 149 10.91 -1.14 6.31
C ILE A 149 12.00 -0.42 7.12
N PRO A 150 12.31 -0.89 8.35
CA PRO A 150 13.26 -0.21 9.25
C PRO A 150 14.70 -0.17 8.71
N PHE A 151 15.02 -0.98 7.70
CA PHE A 151 16.31 -1.02 7.01
C PHE A 151 16.15 -0.76 5.51
N ALA A 152 15.36 0.27 5.15
CA ALA A 152 15.24 0.73 3.76
C ALA A 152 16.62 1.07 3.18
N PHE A 153 16.77 0.86 1.87
CA PHE A 153 17.93 1.41 1.16
C PHE A 153 17.93 2.93 1.29
N HIS A 154 19.05 3.46 1.77
CA HIS A 154 19.26 4.88 2.02
C HIS A 154 20.74 5.20 1.87
N ASP A 155 21.06 6.20 1.10
CA ASP A 155 22.41 6.74 0.97
C ASP A 155 22.38 8.26 1.19
N PRO A 156 22.92 8.75 2.32
CA PRO A 156 22.93 10.19 2.64
C PRO A 156 23.62 11.06 1.59
N ASP A 157 24.51 10.50 0.78
CA ASP A 157 25.22 11.24 -0.25
C ASP A 157 24.35 11.56 -1.46
N PHE A 158 23.22 10.87 -1.64
CA PHE A 158 22.23 11.16 -2.68
C PHE A 158 21.14 12.17 -2.23
N GLU A 159 21.04 12.45 -0.92
CA GLU A 159 20.08 13.40 -0.36
C GLU A 159 20.72 14.80 -0.27
N LYS A 160 20.84 15.50 -1.39
CA LYS A 160 21.36 16.88 -1.48
C LYS A 160 20.25 17.90 -1.67
#